data_d3119f5a32f0a8dbe6912cc8d23fd969
#
_entry.id   d3119f5a32f0a8dbe6912cc8d23fd969
#
_cell.length_a   1.000
_cell.length_b   1.000
_cell.length_c   1.000
_cell.angle_alpha   90.00
_cell.angle_beta   90.00
_cell.angle_gamma   90.00
#
_symmetry.space_group_name_H-M   'P 1'
#
loop_
_entity.id
_entity.type
_entity.pdbx_description
1 polymer ?
#
loop_
_entity_poly.entity_id
_entity_poly.type
_entity_poly.pdbx_seq_one_letter_code
_entity_poly.pdbx_strand_id
1 'polypeptide(L)'
;MGQTVTQSPLNALISEGGEVTLGCSYDQATSYMFWYIQKPGQTIKLLLSAYSKDSDLEEEYRGRMFPLFDKANRKCPLNITNVRMSDTAMYYCVF
;
A
#
# COMPACT_ATOMS: atom_id res chain seq x y z
N MET A 1 -10.13 7.82 -20.19
CA MET A 1 -10.04 7.18 -18.98
C MET A 1 -8.73 7.36 -18.34
N GLY A 2 -8.63 7.99 -17.25
CA GLY A 2 -7.41 8.14 -16.49
C GLY A 2 -7.30 7.06 -15.43
N GLN A 3 -6.12 6.92 -14.89
CA GLN A 3 -5.92 6.15 -13.68
C GLN A 3 -6.43 6.93 -12.49
N THR A 4 -6.97 6.23 -11.52
CA THR A 4 -7.36 6.85 -10.26
C THR A 4 -6.24 6.61 -9.25
N VAL A 5 -5.90 7.66 -8.51
CA VAL A 5 -4.84 7.61 -7.50
C VAL A 5 -5.40 8.09 -6.17
N THR A 6 -5.28 7.24 -5.16
CA THR A 6 -5.64 7.60 -3.80
C THR A 6 -4.37 7.72 -2.98
N GLN A 7 -4.22 8.83 -2.26
CA GLN A 7 -3.05 9.09 -1.43
C GLN A 7 -3.37 8.81 0.03
N SER A 8 -2.47 8.13 0.70
CA SER A 8 -2.63 7.83 2.13
C SER A 8 -1.32 8.13 2.85
N PRO A 9 -1.27 9.19 3.66
CA PRO A 9 -0.06 9.47 4.43
C PRO A 9 0.05 8.51 5.61
N LEU A 10 1.26 8.07 5.87
CA LEU A 10 1.59 7.33 7.07
C LEU A 10 2.72 8.06 7.77
N ASN A 11 2.50 8.49 8.98
CA ASN A 11 3.48 9.30 9.71
C ASN A 11 3.74 8.72 11.10
N ALA A 12 4.60 9.40 11.85
CA ALA A 12 5.06 8.92 13.15
C ALA A 12 3.99 8.88 14.24
N LEU A 13 2.75 9.27 13.96
CA LEU A 13 1.67 9.18 14.94
C LEU A 13 1.23 7.73 15.15
N ILE A 14 1.61 6.83 14.23
CA ILE A 14 1.35 5.40 14.39
C ILE A 14 2.42 4.84 15.30
N SER A 15 2.01 4.16 16.35
CA SER A 15 2.96 3.56 17.30
C SER A 15 3.76 2.45 16.64
N GLU A 16 5.06 2.42 16.89
CA GLU A 16 5.91 1.34 16.41
C GLU A 16 5.40 0.00 16.92
N GLY A 17 5.48 -1.02 16.09
CA GLY A 17 5.00 -2.35 16.41
C GLY A 17 3.50 -2.52 16.22
N GLY A 18 2.79 -1.44 15.94
CA GLY A 18 1.35 -1.50 15.70
C GLY A 18 0.99 -2.01 14.33
N GLU A 19 -0.30 -1.95 14.05
CA GLU A 19 -0.87 -2.37 12.78
C GLU A 19 -1.75 -1.26 12.23
N VAL A 20 -1.71 -1.07 10.90
CA VAL A 20 -2.55 -0.09 10.22
C VAL A 20 -3.02 -0.65 8.90
N THR A 21 -4.21 -0.23 8.49
CA THR A 21 -4.74 -0.58 7.17
C THR A 21 -5.03 0.71 6.42
N LEU A 22 -4.38 0.88 5.27
CA LEU A 22 -4.62 2.03 4.40
C LEU A 22 -5.69 1.66 3.39
N GLY A 23 -6.74 2.45 3.33
CA GLY A 23 -7.87 2.16 2.45
C GLY A 23 -7.59 2.48 1.00
N CYS A 24 -8.18 1.69 0.11
CA CYS A 24 -8.24 1.98 -1.31
C CYS A 24 -9.48 1.34 -1.89
N SER A 25 -10.31 2.13 -2.55
CA SER A 25 -11.47 1.60 -3.25
C SER A 25 -11.50 2.19 -4.66
N TYR A 26 -12.14 1.46 -5.56
CA TYR A 26 -12.28 1.89 -6.95
C TYR A 26 -13.71 1.67 -7.42
N ASP A 27 -14.13 2.49 -8.38
CA ASP A 27 -15.50 2.49 -8.84
C ASP A 27 -15.70 1.76 -10.17
N GLN A 28 -14.63 1.25 -10.75
CA GLN A 28 -14.67 0.52 -12.01
C GLN A 28 -14.20 -0.90 -11.80
N ALA A 29 -14.71 -1.80 -12.63
CA ALA A 29 -14.17 -3.16 -12.63
C ALA A 29 -12.72 -3.11 -13.11
N THR A 30 -11.83 -3.62 -12.30
CA THR A 30 -10.42 -3.74 -12.68
C THR A 30 -9.89 -5.08 -12.21
N SER A 31 -8.95 -5.63 -12.94
CA SER A 31 -8.28 -6.85 -12.53
C SER A 31 -6.89 -6.55 -11.98
N TYR A 32 -6.53 -5.29 -11.89
CA TYR A 32 -5.18 -4.94 -11.45
C TYR A 32 -5.19 -3.62 -10.72
N MET A 33 -4.38 -3.54 -9.68
CA MET A 33 -4.09 -2.30 -8.99
C MET A 33 -2.71 -2.39 -8.35
N PHE A 34 -2.16 -1.24 -8.01
CA PHE A 34 -0.79 -1.14 -7.50
C PHE A 34 -0.75 -0.20 -6.31
N TRP A 35 0.13 -0.53 -5.36
CA TRP A 35 0.51 0.38 -4.28
C TRP A 35 1.92 0.89 -4.55
N TYR A 36 2.07 2.21 -4.53
CA TYR A 36 3.37 2.88 -4.64
C TYR A 36 3.71 3.52 -3.32
N ILE A 37 4.98 3.69 -3.04
CA ILE A 37 5.47 4.32 -1.81
C ILE A 37 6.45 5.42 -2.17
N GLN A 38 6.37 6.54 -1.44
CA GLN A 38 7.32 7.63 -1.56
C GLN A 38 7.76 8.04 -0.16
N LYS A 39 8.95 7.65 0.22
CA LYS A 39 9.53 8.07 1.48
C LYS A 39 9.99 9.52 1.40
N PRO A 40 10.07 10.24 2.53
CA PRO A 40 10.48 11.64 2.51
C PRO A 40 11.80 11.85 1.78
N GLY A 41 11.81 12.82 0.86
CA GLY A 41 13.00 13.14 0.09
C GLY A 41 13.42 12.13 -0.95
N GLN A 42 12.61 11.11 -1.20
CA GLN A 42 12.93 10.06 -2.17
C GLN A 42 11.96 10.06 -3.32
N THR A 43 12.32 9.38 -4.41
CA THR A 43 11.41 9.21 -5.53
C THR A 43 10.36 8.17 -5.22
N ILE A 44 9.22 8.30 -5.87
CA ILE A 44 8.14 7.32 -5.76
C ILE A 44 8.59 6.00 -6.41
N LYS A 45 8.24 4.88 -5.81
CA LYS A 45 8.55 3.57 -6.38
C LYS A 45 7.42 2.59 -6.13
N LEU A 46 7.38 1.53 -6.92
CA LEU A 46 6.39 0.48 -6.75
C LEU A 46 6.67 -0.29 -5.45
N LEU A 47 5.64 -0.44 -4.64
CA LEU A 47 5.72 -1.22 -3.41
C LEU A 47 5.25 -2.67 -3.66
N LEU A 48 4.03 -2.81 -4.15
CA LEU A 48 3.46 -4.12 -4.46
C LEU A 48 2.24 -3.95 -5.37
N SER A 49 1.79 -5.05 -5.95
CA SER A 49 0.53 -5.09 -6.70
C SER A 49 -0.48 -5.96 -5.96
N ALA A 50 -1.71 -5.96 -6.47
CA ALA A 50 -2.79 -6.75 -5.86
C ALA A 50 -2.47 -8.24 -5.75
N TYR A 51 -1.63 -8.75 -6.63
CA TYR A 51 -1.29 -10.17 -6.68
C TYR A 51 0.15 -10.46 -6.29
N SER A 52 0.84 -9.48 -5.72
CA SER A 52 2.23 -9.70 -5.29
C SER A 52 2.30 -10.74 -4.19
N LYS A 53 3.31 -11.60 -4.29
CA LYS A 53 3.67 -12.52 -3.23
C LYS A 53 4.64 -11.81 -2.29
N ASP A 54 4.72 -12.29 -1.06
CA ASP A 54 5.65 -11.72 -0.08
C ASP A 54 7.08 -11.69 -0.62
N SER A 55 7.48 -12.71 -1.36
CA SER A 55 8.82 -12.79 -1.94
C SER A 55 9.08 -11.75 -3.03
N ASP A 56 8.03 -11.12 -3.57
CA ASP A 56 8.20 -10.06 -4.57
C ASP A 56 8.55 -8.71 -3.95
N LEU A 57 8.38 -8.57 -2.65
CA LEU A 57 8.62 -7.31 -1.97
C LEU A 57 10.12 -7.15 -1.62
N GLU A 58 10.54 -5.88 -1.46
CA GLU A 58 11.84 -5.62 -0.88
C GLU A 58 11.91 -6.19 0.54
N GLU A 59 13.10 -6.60 0.94
CA GLU A 59 13.29 -7.33 2.19
C GLU A 59 12.70 -6.61 3.39
N GLU A 60 12.81 -5.29 3.45
CA GLU A 60 12.30 -4.52 4.60
C GLU A 60 10.79 -4.58 4.75
N TYR A 61 10.06 -4.97 3.71
CA TYR A 61 8.60 -5.03 3.72
C TYR A 61 8.06 -6.45 3.85
N ARG A 62 8.89 -7.44 3.65
CA ARG A 62 8.46 -8.84 3.67
C ARG A 62 7.91 -9.23 5.03
N GLY A 63 6.80 -9.94 5.01
CA GLY A 63 6.14 -10.40 6.21
C GLY A 63 5.39 -9.32 6.98
N ARG A 64 5.35 -8.09 6.47
CA ARG A 64 4.73 -6.98 7.16
C ARG A 64 3.68 -6.24 6.36
N MET A 65 3.79 -6.24 5.02
CA MET A 65 2.88 -5.48 4.15
C MET A 65 2.13 -6.43 3.23
N PHE A 66 0.81 -6.33 3.25
CA PHE A 66 -0.06 -7.27 2.55
C PHE A 66 -1.17 -6.54 1.81
N PRO A 67 -1.34 -6.80 0.50
CA PRO A 67 -2.52 -6.30 -0.21
C PRO A 67 -3.71 -7.17 0.14
N LEU A 68 -4.83 -6.55 0.49
CA LEU A 68 -6.06 -7.26 0.82
C LEU A 68 -7.08 -7.07 -0.30
N PHE A 69 -6.77 -7.62 -1.47
CA PHE A 69 -7.56 -7.41 -2.67
C PHE A 69 -8.93 -8.07 -2.54
N ASP A 70 -9.97 -7.26 -2.56
CA ASP A 70 -11.36 -7.71 -2.51
C ASP A 70 -12.06 -7.25 -3.78
N LYS A 71 -12.01 -8.07 -4.80
CA LYS A 71 -12.54 -7.74 -6.11
C LYS A 71 -14.06 -7.55 -6.08
N ALA A 72 -14.74 -8.33 -5.26
CA ALA A 72 -16.21 -8.27 -5.17
C ALA A 72 -16.67 -6.92 -4.63
N ASN A 73 -15.95 -6.34 -3.68
CA ASN A 73 -16.29 -5.06 -3.08
C ASN A 73 -15.50 -3.89 -3.65
N ARG A 74 -14.69 -4.14 -4.68
CA ARG A 74 -13.87 -3.13 -5.35
C ARG A 74 -12.96 -2.38 -4.39
N LYS A 75 -12.25 -3.14 -3.55
CA LYS A 75 -11.34 -2.59 -2.56
C LYS A 75 -10.02 -3.35 -2.61
N CYS A 76 -8.95 -2.64 -2.32
CA CYS A 76 -7.65 -3.26 -2.11
C CYS A 76 -6.88 -2.50 -1.03
N PRO A 77 -7.28 -2.65 0.23
CA PRO A 77 -6.53 -2.02 1.31
C PRO A 77 -5.11 -2.57 1.40
N LEU A 78 -4.22 -1.77 1.94
CA LEU A 78 -2.87 -2.20 2.26
C LEU A 78 -2.78 -2.39 3.77
N ASN A 79 -2.51 -3.60 4.20
CA ASN A 79 -2.33 -3.90 5.62
C ASN A 79 -0.85 -3.87 5.95
N ILE A 80 -0.47 -3.07 6.93
CA ILE A 80 0.91 -2.94 7.39
C ILE A 80 0.94 -3.38 8.85
N THR A 81 1.72 -4.41 9.13
CA THR A 81 1.88 -4.94 10.49
C THR A 81 3.27 -4.61 11.00
N ASN A 82 3.43 -4.64 12.31
CA ASN A 82 4.71 -4.37 12.95
C ASN A 82 5.35 -3.08 12.42
N VAL A 83 4.57 -2.01 12.47
CA VAL A 83 4.93 -0.72 11.88
C VAL A 83 6.26 -0.21 12.44
N ARG A 84 7.10 0.33 11.56
CA ARG A 84 8.41 0.92 11.89
C ARG A 84 8.41 2.40 11.56
N MET A 85 9.27 3.16 12.22
CA MET A 85 9.46 4.57 11.89
C MET A 85 9.84 4.75 10.42
N SER A 86 10.61 3.82 9.87
CA SER A 86 11.02 3.86 8.47
C SER A 86 9.88 3.65 7.49
N ASP A 87 8.69 3.27 7.96
CA ASP A 87 7.50 3.16 7.09
C ASP A 87 6.84 4.52 6.85
N THR A 88 7.30 5.57 7.49
CA THR A 88 6.78 6.92 7.26
C THR A 88 6.96 7.30 5.80
N ALA A 89 5.85 7.57 5.12
CA ALA A 89 5.86 7.80 3.68
C ALA A 89 4.47 8.22 3.20
N MET A 90 4.41 8.66 1.95
CA MET A 90 3.13 8.74 1.24
C MET A 90 2.92 7.43 0.50
N TYR A 91 1.73 6.89 0.58
CA TYR A 91 1.35 5.65 -0.09
C TYR A 91 0.29 5.97 -1.13
N TYR A 92 0.48 5.48 -2.34
CA TYR A 92 -0.41 5.77 -3.46
C TYR A 92 -1.02 4.47 -3.98
N CYS A 93 -2.35 4.44 -4.02
CA CYS A 93 -3.09 3.33 -4.61
C CYS A 93 -3.49 3.76 -6.02
N VAL A 94 -3.11 2.97 -7.02
CA VAL A 94 -3.30 3.29 -8.44
C VAL A 94 -4.01 2.13 -9.12
N PHE A 95 -5.05 2.43 -9.90
CA PHE A 95 -5.78 1.43 -10.67
C PHE A 95 -6.38 2.03 -11.94
#